data_576b0114ba87385417e65f882e51c8fb
#
_entry.id   576b0114ba87385417e65f882e51c8fb
#
_cell.length_a   1.000
_cell.length_b   1.000
_cell.length_c   1.000
_cell.angle_alpha   90.00
_cell.angle_beta   90.00
_cell.angle_gamma   90.00
#
_symmetry.space_group_name_H-M   'P 1'
#
loop_
_entity.id
_entity.type
_entity.pdbx_description
1 polymer ?
#
loop_
_entity_poly.entity_id
_entity_poly.type
_entity_poly.pdbx_seq_one_letter_code
_entity_poly.pdbx_strand_id
1 'polypeptide(L)'
;MKVLIGVDESRESRDAVKTSFELFGPNAEYTIANIAGRFGTGVLFNVGYAPTGQLSAKYLTEQFAAAEETARGAAELVPGGDVEIDAELGDAGVELCRLAEEQTSDVVVIGSQDKSVWQRLLDPSVGRYLIDHAPCPVLVVR
;
A
#
# COMPACT_ATOMS: atom_id res chain seq x y z
N MET A 1 5.01 18.69 5.95
CA MET A 1 5.18 17.82 4.76
C MET A 1 4.35 16.58 4.99
N LYS A 2 3.53 16.21 4.01
CA LYS A 2 2.65 15.04 4.06
C LYS A 2 3.25 13.90 3.26
N VAL A 3 3.50 12.78 3.92
CA VAL A 3 4.19 11.61 3.36
C VAL A 3 3.22 10.44 3.36
N LEU A 4 2.82 9.99 2.17
CA LEU A 4 2.02 8.77 2.00
C LEU A 4 2.95 7.59 1.74
N ILE A 5 2.85 6.54 2.56
CA ILE A 5 3.70 5.35 2.44
C ILE A 5 2.82 4.14 2.12
N GLY A 6 2.99 3.58 0.94
CA GLY A 6 2.36 2.33 0.56
C GLY A 6 3.13 1.14 1.15
N VAL A 7 2.43 0.31 1.93
CA VAL A 7 3.02 -0.86 2.59
C VAL A 7 2.31 -2.15 2.22
N ASP A 8 3.05 -3.24 2.29
CA ASP A 8 2.59 -4.61 2.22
C ASP A 8 3.25 -5.45 3.33
N GLU A 9 3.13 -6.75 3.33
CA GLU A 9 3.74 -7.63 4.31
C GLU A 9 5.26 -7.81 4.11
N SER A 10 5.85 -7.19 3.09
CA SER A 10 7.26 -7.36 2.76
C SER A 10 8.19 -6.64 3.75
N ARG A 11 9.45 -7.10 3.79
CA ARG A 11 10.49 -6.42 4.54
C ARG A 11 10.80 -5.04 3.93
N GLU A 12 10.79 -4.96 2.62
CA GLU A 12 11.11 -3.76 1.85
C GLU A 12 10.15 -2.61 2.13
N SER A 13 8.86 -2.90 2.33
CA SER A 13 7.91 -1.88 2.73
C SER A 13 8.16 -1.36 4.15
N ARG A 14 8.60 -2.22 5.07
CA ARG A 14 9.03 -1.81 6.43
C ARG A 14 10.29 -0.96 6.40
N ASP A 15 11.25 -1.31 5.53
CA ASP A 15 12.45 -0.52 5.34
C ASP A 15 12.11 0.84 4.68
N ALA A 16 11.10 0.90 3.81
CA ALA A 16 10.59 2.14 3.26
C ALA A 16 10.02 3.07 4.35
N VAL A 17 9.28 2.53 5.32
CA VAL A 17 8.77 3.31 6.47
C VAL A 17 9.91 3.92 7.27
N LYS A 18 10.91 3.11 7.65
CA LYS A 18 12.08 3.59 8.42
C LYS A 18 12.87 4.65 7.67
N THR A 19 13.16 4.38 6.40
CA THR A 19 13.90 5.32 5.53
C THR A 19 13.11 6.62 5.36
N SER A 20 11.79 6.56 5.23
CA SER A 20 10.95 7.76 5.17
C SER A 20 11.09 8.61 6.43
N PHE A 21 11.06 7.97 7.61
CA PHE A 21 11.23 8.69 8.87
C PHE A 21 12.63 9.28 9.02
N GLU A 22 13.67 8.56 8.58
CA GLU A 22 15.05 9.08 8.58
C GLU A 22 15.22 10.28 7.64
N LEU A 23 14.53 10.29 6.49
CA LEU A 23 14.65 11.36 5.48
C LEU A 23 13.82 12.60 5.85
N PHE A 24 12.58 12.40 6.27
CA PHE A 24 11.59 13.48 6.44
C PHE A 24 11.46 13.94 7.90
N GLY A 25 11.87 13.10 8.85
CA GLY A 25 11.94 13.43 10.27
C GLY A 25 10.59 13.50 10.99
N PRO A 26 10.62 13.84 12.29
CA PRO A 26 9.43 13.75 13.15
C PRO A 26 8.39 14.86 12.93
N ASN A 27 8.71 15.86 12.11
CA ASN A 27 7.78 16.96 11.82
C ASN A 27 6.96 16.75 10.54
N ALA A 28 7.14 15.62 9.87
CA ALA A 28 6.29 15.21 8.75
C ALA A 28 5.02 14.52 9.25
N GLU A 29 3.94 14.72 8.54
CA GLU A 29 2.67 14.03 8.74
C GLU A 29 2.73 12.74 7.91
N TYR A 30 2.59 11.59 8.56
CA TYR A 30 2.70 10.30 7.90
C TYR A 30 1.33 9.65 7.77
N THR A 31 1.01 9.20 6.56
CA THR A 31 -0.08 8.26 6.30
C THR A 31 0.51 6.95 5.82
N ILE A 32 0.17 5.85 6.48
CA ILE A 32 0.58 4.51 6.10
C ILE A 32 -0.62 3.78 5.53
N ALA A 33 -0.55 3.43 4.25
CA ALA A 33 -1.63 2.80 3.52
C ALA A 33 -1.27 1.37 3.08
N ASN A 34 -2.17 0.42 3.34
CA ASN A 34 -2.14 -0.90 2.73
C ASN A 34 -3.35 -1.07 1.82
N ILE A 35 -3.10 -1.47 0.59
CA ILE A 35 -4.15 -1.73 -0.39
C ILE A 35 -4.27 -3.24 -0.57
N ALA A 36 -5.36 -3.82 -0.05
CA ALA A 36 -5.64 -5.24 -0.22
C ALA A 36 -6.48 -5.49 -1.49
N GLY A 37 -6.24 -6.62 -2.10
CA GLY A 37 -7.08 -7.14 -3.16
C GLY A 37 -6.75 -6.62 -4.53
N ARG A 38 -5.95 -7.39 -5.25
CA ARG A 38 -6.10 -7.41 -6.69
C ARG A 38 -7.42 -8.09 -7.02
N PHE A 39 -8.38 -7.36 -7.52
CA PHE A 39 -9.39 -7.93 -8.40
C PHE A 39 -8.73 -8.29 -9.74
N GLY A 40 -7.64 -9.05 -9.67
CA GLY A 40 -7.07 -9.67 -10.85
C GLY A 40 -8.01 -10.79 -11.31
N THR A 41 -8.30 -10.81 -12.58
CA THR A 41 -9.12 -11.78 -13.30
C THR A 41 -8.81 -13.26 -12.97
N GLY A 42 -7.72 -13.56 -12.29
CA GLY A 42 -7.32 -14.90 -11.89
C GLY A 42 -8.09 -15.50 -10.71
N VAL A 43 -8.59 -14.69 -9.78
CA VAL A 43 -9.30 -15.23 -8.61
C VAL A 43 -10.76 -15.54 -8.93
N LEU A 44 -11.37 -14.78 -9.84
CA LEU A 44 -12.74 -15.06 -10.27
C LEU A 44 -12.89 -16.33 -11.14
N PHE A 45 -11.82 -16.78 -11.79
CA PHE A 45 -11.86 -17.98 -12.63
C PHE A 45 -11.51 -19.28 -11.90
N ASN A 46 -10.89 -19.21 -10.71
CA ASN A 46 -10.47 -20.42 -9.98
C ASN A 46 -11.42 -20.79 -8.84
N VAL A 47 -12.39 -19.96 -8.52
CA VAL A 47 -13.48 -20.30 -7.60
C VAL A 47 -14.64 -20.79 -8.46
N GLY A 48 -14.58 -22.06 -8.82
CA GLY A 48 -15.70 -22.73 -9.47
C GLY A 48 -16.96 -22.51 -8.66
N TYR A 49 -17.92 -21.80 -9.27
CA TYR A 49 -19.29 -21.74 -8.80
C TYR A 49 -19.45 -21.51 -7.29
N ALA A 50 -19.05 -20.36 -6.78
CA ALA A 50 -19.45 -19.94 -5.44
C ALA A 50 -20.85 -19.28 -5.54
N PRO A 51 -21.85 -19.84 -4.91
CA PRO A 51 -23.15 -19.20 -4.86
C PRO A 51 -23.05 -17.98 -3.91
N THR A 52 -23.17 -16.82 -4.50
CA THR A 52 -23.83 -15.66 -3.93
C THR A 52 -23.12 -14.83 -2.83
N GLY A 53 -23.14 -13.57 -3.07
CA GLY A 53 -23.07 -12.35 -2.26
C GLY A 53 -22.54 -12.37 -0.80
N GLN A 54 -22.80 -13.38 -0.03
CA GLN A 54 -22.38 -13.48 1.38
C GLN A 54 -20.94 -13.96 1.55
N LEU A 55 -20.47 -14.86 0.68
CA LEU A 55 -19.06 -15.29 0.71
C LEU A 55 -18.13 -14.16 0.24
N SER A 56 -18.57 -13.36 -0.71
CA SER A 56 -17.82 -12.21 -1.16
C SER A 56 -17.74 -11.11 -0.10
N ALA A 57 -18.81 -10.83 0.63
CA ALA A 57 -18.82 -9.80 1.68
C ALA A 57 -17.89 -10.18 2.86
N LYS A 58 -17.94 -11.44 3.31
CA LYS A 58 -17.06 -11.93 4.38
C LYS A 58 -15.59 -11.87 3.93
N TYR A 59 -15.29 -12.32 2.72
CA TYR A 59 -13.95 -12.27 2.16
C TYR A 59 -13.41 -10.84 2.09
N LEU A 60 -14.21 -9.89 1.60
CA LEU A 60 -13.82 -8.48 1.54
C LEU A 60 -13.56 -7.89 2.92
N THR A 61 -14.39 -8.23 3.91
CA THR A 61 -14.20 -7.79 5.29
C THR A 61 -12.89 -8.33 5.88
N GLU A 62 -12.58 -9.60 5.62
CA GLU A 62 -11.33 -10.24 6.08
C GLU A 62 -10.11 -9.59 5.39
N GLN A 63 -10.19 -9.30 4.10
CA GLN A 63 -9.12 -8.62 3.37
C GLN A 63 -8.88 -7.20 3.87
N PHE A 64 -9.95 -6.45 4.12
CA PHE A 64 -9.86 -5.11 4.67
C PHE A 64 -9.23 -5.11 6.08
N ALA A 65 -9.67 -6.02 6.95
CA ALA A 65 -9.11 -6.16 8.30
C ALA A 65 -7.61 -6.53 8.27
N ALA A 66 -7.21 -7.42 7.36
CA ALA A 66 -5.81 -7.77 7.17
C ALA A 66 -4.98 -6.59 6.66
N ALA A 67 -5.53 -5.79 5.74
CA ALA A 67 -4.87 -4.58 5.25
C ALA A 67 -4.67 -3.56 6.37
N GLU A 68 -5.68 -3.33 7.18
CA GLU A 68 -5.61 -2.43 8.33
C GLU A 68 -4.56 -2.91 9.35
N GLU A 69 -4.49 -4.21 9.65
CA GLU A 69 -3.50 -4.79 10.54
C GLU A 69 -2.07 -4.62 10.00
N THR A 70 -1.88 -4.85 8.70
CA THR A 70 -0.58 -4.64 8.04
C THR A 70 -0.14 -3.17 8.13
N ALA A 71 -1.02 -2.23 7.82
CA ALA A 71 -0.72 -0.80 7.92
C ALA A 71 -0.43 -0.37 9.37
N ARG A 72 -1.20 -0.88 10.33
CA ARG A 72 -1.00 -0.63 11.76
C ARG A 72 0.35 -1.16 12.26
N GLY A 73 0.71 -2.39 11.89
CA GLY A 73 2.02 -2.95 12.24
C GLY A 73 3.19 -2.18 11.62
N ALA A 74 3.01 -1.59 10.46
CA ALA A 74 4.01 -0.72 9.84
C ALA A 74 4.08 0.65 10.53
N ALA A 75 2.96 1.20 11.01
CA ALA A 75 2.91 2.47 11.72
C ALA A 75 3.70 2.46 13.04
N GLU A 76 3.80 1.31 13.71
CA GLU A 76 4.62 1.15 14.92
C GLU A 76 6.12 1.40 14.69
N LEU A 77 6.56 1.38 13.43
CA LEU A 77 7.95 1.67 13.07
C LEU A 77 8.27 3.17 13.03
N VAL A 78 7.27 4.05 13.13
CA VAL A 78 7.45 5.51 13.18
C VAL A 78 7.50 5.97 14.63
N PRO A 79 8.67 6.37 15.17
CA PRO A 79 8.81 6.71 16.56
C PRO A 79 8.06 8.00 16.92
N GLY A 80 7.11 7.94 17.85
CA GLY A 80 6.46 9.13 18.45
C GLY A 80 5.63 9.97 17.48
N GLY A 81 5.36 9.45 16.29
CA GLY A 81 4.60 10.15 15.26
C GLY A 81 3.08 9.97 15.42
N ASP A 82 2.36 11.05 15.13
CA ASP A 82 0.94 10.96 14.81
C ASP A 82 0.84 10.39 13.40
N VAL A 83 0.56 9.08 13.31
CA VAL A 83 0.53 8.34 12.04
C VAL A 83 -0.90 7.99 11.71
N GLU A 84 -1.38 8.49 10.59
CA GLU A 84 -2.65 8.08 10.03
C GLU A 84 -2.51 6.71 9.35
N ILE A 85 -3.49 5.84 9.58
CA ILE A 85 -3.54 4.51 8.99
C ILE A 85 -4.69 4.48 8.00
N ASP A 86 -4.40 4.03 6.81
CA ASP A 86 -5.39 3.87 5.74
C ASP A 86 -5.37 2.42 5.21
N ALA A 87 -6.55 1.87 4.98
CA ALA A 87 -6.71 0.55 4.42
C ALA A 87 -7.76 0.61 3.31
N GLU A 88 -7.40 0.13 2.13
CA GLU A 88 -8.27 0.18 0.97
C GLU A 88 -8.33 -1.16 0.24
N LEU A 89 -9.37 -1.35 -0.54
CA LEU A 89 -9.53 -2.50 -1.41
C LEU A 89 -9.47 -2.04 -2.87
N GLY A 90 -8.57 -2.61 -3.65
CA GLY A 90 -8.48 -2.24 -5.06
C GLY A 90 -7.13 -2.51 -5.70
N ASP A 91 -6.85 -1.78 -6.78
CA ASP A 91 -5.53 -1.76 -7.41
C ASP A 91 -4.62 -0.79 -6.65
N ALA A 92 -3.50 -1.29 -6.16
CA ALA A 92 -2.61 -0.52 -5.31
C ALA A 92 -2.08 0.76 -5.96
N GLY A 93 -1.78 0.73 -7.26
CA GLY A 93 -1.30 1.92 -7.97
C GLY A 93 -2.38 2.99 -8.08
N VAL A 94 -3.61 2.58 -8.41
CA VAL A 94 -4.77 3.47 -8.55
C VAL A 94 -5.14 4.09 -7.20
N GLU A 95 -5.27 3.25 -6.16
CA GLU A 95 -5.69 3.71 -4.84
C GLU A 95 -4.65 4.61 -4.17
N LEU A 96 -3.36 4.30 -4.31
CA LEU A 96 -2.30 5.18 -3.79
C LEU A 96 -2.28 6.54 -4.51
N CYS A 97 -2.54 6.59 -5.81
CA CYS A 97 -2.69 7.88 -6.52
C CYS A 97 -3.90 8.66 -6.01
N ARG A 98 -5.04 7.99 -5.81
CA ARG A 98 -6.27 8.61 -5.28
C ARG A 98 -6.04 9.17 -3.88
N LEU A 99 -5.47 8.39 -2.97
CA LEU A 99 -5.14 8.82 -1.62
C LEU A 99 -4.16 10.01 -1.62
N ALA A 100 -3.12 9.95 -2.46
CA ALA A 100 -2.16 11.04 -2.58
C ALA A 100 -2.82 12.35 -3.02
N GLU A 101 -3.80 12.29 -3.93
CA GLU A 101 -4.57 13.45 -4.38
C GLU A 101 -5.51 13.96 -3.29
N GLU A 102 -6.31 13.09 -2.67
CA GLU A 102 -7.28 13.44 -1.63
C GLU A 102 -6.62 14.06 -0.39
N GLN A 103 -5.49 13.51 0.04
CA GLN A 103 -4.73 13.98 1.20
C GLN A 103 -3.79 15.14 0.85
N THR A 104 -3.65 15.48 -0.43
CA THR A 104 -2.65 16.47 -0.90
C THR A 104 -1.24 16.12 -0.44
N SER A 105 -0.83 14.87 -0.65
CA SER A 105 0.48 14.37 -0.26
C SER A 105 1.61 15.07 -1.01
N ASP A 106 2.70 15.37 -0.30
CA ASP A 106 3.89 15.97 -0.90
C ASP A 106 4.79 14.92 -1.57
N VAL A 107 4.69 13.65 -1.12
CA VAL A 107 5.45 12.53 -1.67
C VAL A 107 4.73 11.19 -1.41
N VAL A 108 4.79 10.28 -2.37
CA VAL A 108 4.42 8.87 -2.19
C VAL A 108 5.70 8.05 -2.06
N VAL A 109 5.76 7.20 -1.04
CA VAL A 109 6.89 6.29 -0.80
C VAL A 109 6.44 4.85 -0.92
N ILE A 110 7.23 4.05 -1.60
CA ILE A 110 7.03 2.59 -1.71
C ILE A 110 8.35 1.85 -1.53
N GLY A 111 8.29 0.64 -0.99
CA GLY A 111 9.43 -0.29 -0.99
C GLY A 111 9.61 -0.93 -2.36
N SER A 112 10.85 -1.15 -2.76
CA SER A 112 11.20 -1.89 -3.97
C SER A 112 11.59 -3.30 -3.59
N GLN A 113 10.86 -4.32 -4.02
CA GLN A 113 11.27 -5.70 -3.81
C GLN A 113 12.45 -6.07 -4.73
N ASP A 114 13.32 -6.94 -4.21
CA ASP A 114 14.51 -7.40 -4.94
C ASP A 114 14.13 -8.21 -6.18
N LYS A 115 14.95 -8.13 -7.24
CA LYS A 115 14.68 -8.66 -8.59
C LYS A 115 14.25 -10.14 -8.65
N SER A 116 14.56 -10.95 -7.61
CA SER A 116 14.21 -12.36 -7.57
C SER A 116 12.72 -12.61 -7.25
N VAL A 117 12.05 -11.67 -6.62
CA VAL A 117 10.62 -11.75 -6.23
C VAL A 117 9.74 -11.02 -7.23
N TRP A 118 10.29 -10.07 -7.99
CA TRP A 118 9.60 -9.34 -9.06
C TRP A 118 8.91 -10.23 -10.09
N GLN A 119 9.40 -11.46 -10.25
CA GLN A 119 8.82 -12.41 -11.22
C GLN A 119 7.62 -13.20 -10.70
N ARG A 120 7.31 -13.12 -9.40
CA ARG A 120 6.29 -14.02 -8.81
C ARG A 120 5.10 -13.38 -8.12
N LEU A 121 5.20 -12.17 -7.54
CA LEU A 121 4.15 -11.66 -6.66
C LEU A 121 3.84 -10.17 -6.75
N LEU A 122 4.72 -9.35 -7.32
CA LEU A 122 4.36 -7.97 -7.59
C LEU A 122 4.26 -7.76 -9.09
N ASP A 123 3.14 -7.22 -9.44
CA ASP A 123 3.00 -6.59 -10.73
C ASP A 123 4.06 -5.47 -10.83
N PRO A 124 4.92 -5.50 -11.84
CA PRO A 124 5.77 -4.35 -12.16
C PRO A 124 4.94 -3.06 -12.37
N SER A 125 3.61 -3.18 -12.27
CA SER A 125 2.65 -2.12 -12.53
C SER A 125 2.53 -1.08 -11.42
N VAL A 126 2.63 -1.41 -10.11
CA VAL A 126 2.38 -0.42 -9.05
C VAL A 126 3.40 0.72 -9.11
N GLY A 127 4.69 0.41 -9.06
CA GLY A 127 5.73 1.42 -9.16
C GLY A 127 5.69 2.17 -10.50
N ARG A 128 5.44 1.45 -11.59
CA ARG A 128 5.29 2.04 -12.92
C ARG A 128 4.06 2.94 -13.00
N TYR A 129 2.93 2.46 -12.48
CA TYR A 129 1.69 3.22 -12.47
C TYR A 129 1.85 4.52 -11.66
N LEU A 130 2.47 4.44 -10.48
CA LEU A 130 2.75 5.62 -9.66
C LEU A 130 3.66 6.63 -10.37
N ILE A 131 4.72 6.17 -11.04
CA ILE A 131 5.63 7.04 -11.80
C ILE A 131 4.88 7.79 -12.91
N ASP A 132 3.94 7.12 -13.56
CA ASP A 132 3.21 7.69 -14.70
C ASP A 132 2.00 8.55 -14.26
N HIS A 133 1.43 8.34 -13.05
CA HIS A 133 0.12 8.90 -12.67
C HIS A 133 0.07 9.60 -11.30
N ALA A 134 1.08 9.45 -10.43
CA ALA A 134 1.03 10.06 -9.11
C ALA A 134 0.97 11.60 -9.21
N PRO A 135 0.15 12.27 -8.35
CA PRO A 135 0.03 13.73 -8.36
C PRO A 135 1.24 14.44 -7.76
N CYS A 136 2.17 13.69 -7.14
CA CYS A 136 3.37 14.20 -6.48
C CYS A 136 4.57 13.28 -6.73
N PRO A 137 5.80 13.69 -6.34
CA PRO A 137 6.98 12.84 -6.44
C PRO A 137 6.82 11.45 -5.81
N VAL A 138 7.45 10.45 -6.42
CA VAL A 138 7.46 9.07 -5.94
C VAL A 138 8.87 8.68 -5.51
N LEU A 139 9.02 8.27 -4.25
CA LEU A 139 10.27 7.74 -3.71
C LEU A 139 10.19 6.21 -3.65
N VAL A 140 11.14 5.56 -4.29
CA VAL A 140 11.27 4.10 -4.24
C VAL A 140 12.46 3.75 -3.36
N VAL A 141 12.21 3.11 -2.22
CA VAL A 141 13.24 2.66 -1.27
C VAL A 141 13.66 1.23 -1.61
N ARG A 142 14.96 0.97 -1.61
CA ARG A 142 15.55 -0.35 -1.91
C ARG A 142 16.26 -0.92 -0.71
#